data_2a1887dd94edd42fc9fc4ed6a2a0f908
#
_entry.id   2a1887dd94edd42fc9fc4ed6a2a0f908
#
_cell.length_a   1.000
_cell.length_b   1.000
_cell.length_c   1.000
_cell.angle_alpha   90.00
_cell.angle_beta   90.00
_cell.angle_gamma   90.00
#
_symmetry.space_group_name_H-M   'P 1'
#
loop_
_entity.id
_entity.type
_entity.pdbx_description
1 polymer ?
#
loop_
_entity_poly.entity_id
_entity_poly.type
_entity_poly.pdbx_seq_one_letter_code
_entity_poly.pdbx_strand_id
1 'polypeptide(L)'
;MKKGIVKRCFLLTMIITLLLLAVLGCQSATSVTTSGTTLTTTAAAAKYPDYLNLDGYYPIVKDGNKIILSVGVSKMDNPSAANPENLWLFKYLTQKMNIQFKFTTIPASNWEQQKTLLFASDDIFDVSYGLALSTTDIMLYGKEEGQILPINKYITKDLAPAMYQYFQEKPNALALATAADGNVYFIPRIQVDTYTTSTAPFINEVALKDSGFTVPTTLDGFVKLMQDWKAKYPDSTPISGGYSSGGPMKLILSALGVVTQSNAGSGASLEFSPSLYKGKAIIPVAEKEIYAKYISILKNLYTNRLVSQDFFTMDSNKSKALVASGDSIVLMGVPSVTGAEKTFDDWEAMVPLTSDLNTTPQWDAFNPVAIGQVWFGAKCKYPEVAMRWFDWYYTDQGCVYMWLGPMQGQSETLGVVPGWYMNDKNAISTKALDDKKYNELLGYYIGEVSPGIVAGNYSSIYRARLVMAGREWKSDIASLTASTGDNNAQISMYNNMKKYVINGYPAITYVDSKTAARISELSTLIGNYAKNQSARFITGERPLTEIDQFITELNNMGMSEYKKIYEDIYKTYTEALK
;
A
#
# COMPACT_ATOMS: atom_id res chain seq x y z
N MET A 1 -33.50 -17.99 50.37
CA MET A 1 -32.79 -18.58 51.55
C MET A 1 -31.29 -18.34 51.32
N LYS A 2 -30.79 -17.40 52.06
CA LYS A 2 -29.70 -17.47 53.04
C LYS A 2 -28.32 -17.77 52.40
N LYS A 3 -27.49 -16.71 52.29
CA LYS A 3 -26.33 -16.33 53.17
C LYS A 3 -25.07 -17.12 52.79
N GLY A 4 -23.88 -16.55 52.66
CA GLY A 4 -23.27 -15.38 53.31
C GLY A 4 -21.87 -15.14 52.70
N ILE A 5 -21.49 -14.00 52.57
CA ILE A 5 -20.46 -13.09 53.05
C ILE A 5 -19.38 -13.71 54.00
N VAL A 6 -18.11 -13.53 53.67
CA VAL A 6 -17.01 -13.13 54.57
C VAL A 6 -15.83 -12.65 53.72
N LYS A 7 -15.56 -11.43 53.63
CA LYS A 7 -14.55 -10.46 54.06
C LYS A 7 -13.32 -11.05 54.78
N ARG A 8 -12.13 -10.63 54.36
CA ARG A 8 -11.12 -10.00 55.23
C ARG A 8 -9.93 -9.45 54.45
N CYS A 9 -9.80 -8.19 54.52
CA CYS A 9 -8.65 -7.30 54.57
C CYS A 9 -7.62 -7.68 55.64
N PHE A 10 -6.33 -7.43 55.34
CA PHE A 10 -5.29 -6.95 56.28
C PHE A 10 -4.19 -6.37 55.36
N LEU A 11 -3.87 -5.26 55.33
CA LEU A 11 -3.42 -4.03 56.00
C LEU A 11 -2.08 -4.17 56.77
N LEU A 12 -1.21 -3.20 56.43
CA LEU A 12 -0.12 -2.57 57.21
C LEU A 12 1.21 -3.35 57.26
N THR A 13 2.38 -2.73 57.27
CA THR A 13 2.88 -1.33 57.40
C THR A 13 4.40 -1.35 57.19
N MET A 14 4.91 -0.25 56.61
CA MET A 14 6.08 0.54 57.03
C MET A 14 7.43 -0.14 57.32
N ILE A 15 8.51 0.35 56.70
CA ILE A 15 9.58 1.08 57.42
C ILE A 15 10.41 1.90 56.41
N ILE A 16 10.50 3.19 56.73
CA ILE A 16 11.38 4.22 56.18
C ILE A 16 12.76 4.07 56.86
N THR A 17 13.85 4.17 56.08
CA THR A 17 15.12 4.66 56.63
C THR A 17 15.85 5.52 55.58
N LEU A 18 16.00 6.79 55.91
CA LEU A 18 16.86 7.80 55.33
C LEU A 18 18.33 7.43 55.53
N LEU A 19 19.16 7.81 54.55
CA LEU A 19 20.46 8.46 54.83
C LEU A 19 20.92 9.30 53.63
N LEU A 20 21.08 10.57 53.93
CA LEU A 20 21.71 11.61 53.09
C LEU A 20 23.23 11.45 53.08
N LEU A 21 23.83 11.94 52.01
CA LEU A 21 25.10 12.68 51.81
C LEU A 21 25.67 12.33 50.45
N ALA A 22 26.16 13.19 49.57
CA ALA A 22 26.57 14.56 49.59
C ALA A 22 26.62 15.12 48.16
N VAL A 23 26.46 16.40 48.09
CA VAL A 23 26.59 17.32 46.96
C VAL A 23 27.99 17.25 46.32
N LEU A 24 28.08 17.28 45.00
CA LEU A 24 29.02 18.12 44.25
C LEU A 24 28.54 18.21 42.76
N GLY A 25 28.36 19.43 42.32
CA GLY A 25 27.78 19.76 41.06
C GLY A 25 28.72 19.59 39.86
N CYS A 26 28.09 19.35 38.73
CA CYS A 26 28.59 19.81 37.43
C CYS A 26 27.40 20.06 36.53
N GLN A 27 27.25 21.30 36.11
CA GLN A 27 26.32 21.69 35.05
C GLN A 27 26.73 20.97 33.78
N SER A 28 25.80 20.25 33.18
CA SER A 28 25.92 19.80 31.79
C SER A 28 24.65 20.16 31.05
N ALA A 29 24.85 20.87 29.97
CA ALA A 29 23.83 21.35 29.06
C ALA A 29 22.94 20.21 28.58
N THR A 30 21.64 20.41 28.65
CA THR A 30 20.63 19.54 28.06
C THR A 30 20.68 19.73 26.55
N SER A 31 21.41 18.86 25.87
CA SER A 31 21.28 18.69 24.43
C SER A 31 20.03 17.84 24.17
N VAL A 32 19.02 18.45 23.59
CA VAL A 32 17.88 17.76 23.00
C VAL A 32 18.41 16.90 21.85
N THR A 33 18.55 15.62 22.08
CA THR A 33 18.91 14.66 21.03
C THR A 33 17.69 14.38 20.20
N THR A 34 17.61 14.93 19.03
CA THR A 34 16.68 14.58 17.97
C THR A 34 16.99 13.13 17.55
N SER A 35 16.10 12.20 17.87
CA SER A 35 16.21 10.81 17.40
C SER A 35 15.78 10.73 15.94
N GLY A 36 16.71 11.01 15.05
CA GLY A 36 16.59 10.58 13.65
C GLY A 36 16.70 9.06 13.61
N THR A 37 15.82 8.40 12.88
CA THR A 37 15.87 6.96 12.64
C THR A 37 17.05 6.66 11.72
N THR A 38 18.23 6.60 12.29
CA THR A 38 19.45 6.14 11.62
C THR A 38 19.65 4.69 12.00
N LEU A 39 19.85 3.82 11.02
CA LEU A 39 20.35 2.46 11.27
C LEU A 39 21.72 2.60 11.93
N THR A 40 21.78 2.39 13.23
CA THR A 40 22.96 2.68 14.05
C THR A 40 24.08 1.69 13.72
N THR A 41 25.23 2.19 13.29
CA THR A 41 26.47 1.44 13.06
C THR A 41 27.35 1.35 14.32
N THR A 42 26.77 1.18 15.50
CA THR A 42 27.58 0.97 16.71
C THR A 42 26.86 0.05 17.70
N ALA A 43 26.98 -1.26 17.43
CA ALA A 43 27.01 -2.24 18.50
C ALA A 43 28.27 -3.10 18.27
N ALA A 44 29.05 -3.36 19.31
CA ALA A 44 30.07 -4.38 19.28
C ALA A 44 29.47 -5.63 18.63
N ALA A 45 30.18 -6.24 17.67
CA ALA A 45 29.69 -7.33 16.82
C ALA A 45 28.94 -8.35 17.70
N ALA A 46 27.60 -8.36 17.59
CA ALA A 46 26.81 -9.37 18.25
C ALA A 46 27.29 -10.71 17.68
N LYS A 47 27.74 -11.62 18.54
CA LYS A 47 28.24 -12.94 18.14
C LYS A 47 27.00 -13.71 17.67
N TYR A 48 26.84 -13.84 16.35
CA TYR A 48 25.76 -14.64 15.77
C TYR A 48 25.96 -16.11 16.11
N PRO A 49 24.88 -16.91 16.16
CA PRO A 49 24.99 -18.35 16.45
C PRO A 49 25.89 -19.08 15.46
N ASP A 50 26.68 -20.05 15.95
CA ASP A 50 27.67 -20.77 15.14
C ASP A 50 27.06 -21.59 13.99
N TYR A 51 25.77 -21.96 14.09
CA TYR A 51 25.04 -22.64 13.01
C TYR A 51 24.73 -21.75 11.83
N LEU A 52 24.82 -20.43 11.99
CA LEU A 52 24.44 -19.47 10.95
C LEU A 52 25.63 -19.25 10.00
N ASN A 53 25.35 -19.31 8.70
CA ASN A 53 26.29 -18.91 7.66
C ASN A 53 26.02 -17.44 7.26
N LEU A 54 27.05 -16.60 7.40
CA LEU A 54 27.00 -15.19 7.02
C LEU A 54 27.62 -14.93 5.64
N ASP A 55 28.38 -15.89 5.09
CA ASP A 55 29.13 -15.75 3.82
C ASP A 55 28.25 -16.05 2.59
N GLY A 56 26.97 -15.79 2.64
CA GLY A 56 26.04 -16.03 1.54
C GLY A 56 24.71 -16.65 2.02
N TYR A 57 23.96 -17.20 1.07
CA TYR A 57 22.63 -17.76 1.33
C TYR A 57 22.58 -19.28 1.09
N TYR A 58 23.67 -19.89 0.66
CA TYR A 58 23.69 -21.29 0.24
C TYR A 58 24.83 -22.08 0.90
N PRO A 59 24.53 -22.71 2.05
CA PRO A 59 23.29 -22.68 2.85
C PRO A 59 23.23 -21.47 3.80
N ILE A 60 22.05 -21.13 4.29
CA ILE A 60 21.87 -20.19 5.42
C ILE A 60 22.23 -20.87 6.74
N VAL A 61 21.83 -22.12 6.90
CA VAL A 61 22.16 -22.94 8.05
C VAL A 61 23.30 -23.90 7.67
N LYS A 62 24.42 -23.84 8.39
CA LYS A 62 25.59 -24.70 8.14
C LYS A 62 25.23 -26.17 8.25
N ASP A 63 25.90 -27.00 7.44
CA ASP A 63 25.73 -28.45 7.45
C ASP A 63 25.92 -29.06 8.84
N GLY A 64 25.20 -30.14 9.09
CA GLY A 64 25.17 -30.80 10.40
C GLY A 64 24.19 -30.18 11.41
N ASN A 65 23.64 -29.00 11.14
CA ASN A 65 22.63 -28.37 11.98
C ASN A 65 21.23 -28.59 11.41
N LYS A 66 20.26 -28.77 12.29
CA LYS A 66 18.86 -28.96 11.94
C LYS A 66 18.04 -27.83 12.56
N ILE A 67 17.59 -26.89 11.74
CA ILE A 67 16.73 -25.78 12.14
C ILE A 67 15.35 -25.98 11.51
N ILE A 68 14.31 -25.92 12.32
CA ILE A 68 12.92 -26.03 11.90
C ILE A 68 12.21 -24.74 12.29
N LEU A 69 11.66 -24.03 11.32
CA LEU A 69 10.79 -22.87 11.53
C LEU A 69 9.33 -23.30 11.44
N SER A 70 8.54 -22.94 12.43
CA SER A 70 7.08 -23.01 12.33
C SER A 70 6.59 -21.82 11.51
N VAL A 71 5.80 -22.11 10.46
CA VAL A 71 5.36 -21.07 9.52
C VAL A 71 3.85 -21.11 9.37
N GLY A 72 3.18 -20.02 9.76
CA GLY A 72 1.79 -19.78 9.44
C GLY A 72 1.67 -19.27 8.00
N VAL A 73 0.94 -19.97 7.15
CA VAL A 73 0.82 -19.63 5.73
C VAL A 73 -0.62 -19.32 5.37
N SER A 74 -0.87 -18.17 4.76
CA SER A 74 -2.16 -17.89 4.13
C SER A 74 -2.32 -18.77 2.90
N LYS A 75 -3.46 -19.45 2.78
CA LYS A 75 -3.82 -20.24 1.62
C LYS A 75 -5.07 -19.66 0.97
N MET A 76 -5.01 -19.45 -0.33
CA MET A 76 -6.18 -19.03 -1.09
C MET A 76 -7.26 -20.10 -1.06
N ASP A 77 -8.52 -19.67 -1.03
CA ASP A 77 -9.70 -20.53 -1.07
C ASP A 77 -9.97 -21.05 -2.49
N ASN A 78 -8.92 -21.49 -3.14
CA ASN A 78 -8.94 -22.05 -4.49
C ASN A 78 -8.61 -23.56 -4.40
N PRO A 79 -9.46 -24.45 -4.93
CA PRO A 79 -9.19 -25.89 -4.93
C PRO A 79 -7.86 -26.28 -5.59
N SER A 80 -7.36 -25.46 -6.50
CA SER A 80 -6.08 -25.68 -7.20
C SER A 80 -4.87 -25.17 -6.41
N ALA A 81 -5.05 -24.44 -5.31
CA ALA A 81 -3.94 -23.94 -4.50
C ALA A 81 -3.20 -25.09 -3.83
N ALA A 82 -1.91 -25.25 -4.15
CA ALA A 82 -1.07 -26.30 -3.59
C ALA A 82 -0.79 -26.06 -2.10
N ASN A 83 -0.53 -27.14 -1.36
CA ASN A 83 -0.04 -27.02 0.00
C ASN A 83 1.41 -26.49 -0.01
N PRO A 84 1.83 -25.70 1.00
CA PRO A 84 3.14 -25.07 1.02
C PRO A 84 4.32 -26.06 0.85
N GLU A 85 4.25 -27.23 1.45
CA GLU A 85 5.26 -28.29 1.34
C GLU A 85 5.44 -28.82 -0.08
N ASN A 86 4.45 -28.63 -0.96
CA ASN A 86 4.52 -29.06 -2.35
C ASN A 86 5.07 -27.99 -3.28
N LEU A 87 5.19 -26.75 -2.83
CA LEU A 87 5.68 -25.65 -3.64
C LEU A 87 7.16 -25.76 -3.91
N TRP A 88 7.54 -25.47 -5.16
CA TRP A 88 8.94 -25.44 -5.56
C TRP A 88 9.76 -24.51 -4.66
N LEU A 89 9.25 -23.34 -4.33
CA LEU A 89 9.97 -22.35 -3.51
C LEU A 89 10.40 -22.94 -2.16
N PHE A 90 9.48 -23.56 -1.40
CA PHE A 90 9.82 -24.12 -0.10
C PHE A 90 10.72 -25.37 -0.19
N LYS A 91 10.56 -26.18 -1.25
CA LYS A 91 11.51 -27.28 -1.55
C LYS A 91 12.91 -26.72 -1.84
N TYR A 92 12.99 -25.66 -2.62
CA TYR A 92 14.25 -24.98 -2.93
C TYR A 92 14.91 -24.41 -1.67
N LEU A 93 14.18 -23.68 -0.83
CA LEU A 93 14.67 -23.17 0.44
C LEU A 93 15.18 -24.29 1.35
N THR A 94 14.47 -25.41 1.44
CA THR A 94 14.89 -26.57 2.24
C THR A 94 16.18 -27.17 1.71
N GLN A 95 16.30 -27.38 0.41
CA GLN A 95 17.45 -28.08 -0.18
C GLN A 95 18.70 -27.20 -0.30
N LYS A 96 18.53 -25.92 -0.59
CA LYS A 96 19.64 -25.00 -0.86
C LYS A 96 20.05 -24.18 0.36
N MET A 97 19.10 -23.84 1.21
CA MET A 97 19.37 -23.01 2.39
C MET A 97 19.45 -23.79 3.70
N ASN A 98 19.17 -25.08 3.64
CA ASN A 98 19.19 -26.00 4.79
C ASN A 98 18.23 -25.56 5.91
N ILE A 99 17.05 -24.99 5.54
CA ILE A 99 15.99 -24.61 6.48
C ILE A 99 14.85 -25.60 6.35
N GLN A 100 14.40 -26.15 7.46
CA GLN A 100 13.21 -27.01 7.48
C GLN A 100 11.99 -26.21 7.95
N PHE A 101 10.81 -26.59 7.47
CA PHE A 101 9.57 -25.90 7.76
C PHE A 101 8.54 -26.85 8.38
N LYS A 102 7.79 -26.32 9.35
CA LYS A 102 6.55 -26.92 9.85
C LYS A 102 5.42 -25.93 9.53
N PHE A 103 4.58 -26.26 8.56
CA PHE A 103 3.52 -25.36 8.11
C PHE A 103 2.23 -25.53 8.93
N THR A 104 1.57 -24.39 9.17
CA THR A 104 0.18 -24.31 9.56
C THR A 104 -0.53 -23.44 8.50
N THR A 105 -1.47 -24.03 7.77
CA THR A 105 -2.15 -23.36 6.66
C THR A 105 -3.46 -22.77 7.14
N ILE A 106 -3.70 -21.50 6.88
CA ILE A 106 -4.91 -20.77 7.24
C ILE A 106 -5.59 -20.29 5.95
N PRO A 107 -6.86 -20.69 5.67
CA PRO A 107 -7.61 -20.14 4.55
C PRO A 107 -7.71 -18.62 4.63
N ALA A 108 -7.49 -17.94 3.50
CA ALA A 108 -7.47 -16.47 3.45
C ALA A 108 -8.80 -15.86 3.93
N SER A 109 -9.93 -16.49 3.59
CA SER A 109 -11.27 -16.07 4.05
C SER A 109 -11.48 -16.14 5.57
N ASN A 110 -10.71 -16.98 6.26
CA ASN A 110 -10.85 -17.21 7.70
C ASN A 110 -9.84 -16.41 8.52
N TRP A 111 -8.92 -15.66 7.87
CA TRP A 111 -7.79 -15.03 8.58
C TRP A 111 -8.23 -14.09 9.69
N GLU A 112 -9.19 -13.22 9.47
CA GLU A 112 -9.61 -12.24 10.47
C GLU A 112 -10.15 -12.92 11.75
N GLN A 113 -10.87 -14.01 11.61
CA GLN A 113 -11.33 -14.79 12.77
C GLN A 113 -10.18 -15.56 13.44
N GLN A 114 -9.35 -16.22 12.65
CA GLN A 114 -8.22 -17.01 13.14
C GLN A 114 -7.15 -16.12 13.79
N LYS A 115 -6.95 -14.92 13.30
CA LYS A 115 -6.05 -13.90 13.86
C LYS A 115 -6.37 -13.64 15.33
N THR A 116 -7.62 -13.36 15.64
CA THR A 116 -8.05 -13.10 17.03
C THR A 116 -7.79 -14.29 17.95
N LEU A 117 -8.05 -15.50 17.49
CA LEU A 117 -7.80 -16.72 18.27
C LEU A 117 -6.30 -17.00 18.45
N LEU A 118 -5.50 -16.78 17.40
CA LEU A 118 -4.06 -16.97 17.41
C LEU A 118 -3.40 -16.08 18.47
N PHE A 119 -3.69 -14.78 18.44
CA PHE A 119 -3.13 -13.84 19.39
C PHE A 119 -3.68 -14.05 20.82
N ALA A 120 -4.96 -14.39 20.97
CA ALA A 120 -5.53 -14.70 22.27
C ALA A 120 -4.93 -15.97 22.92
N SER A 121 -4.50 -16.95 22.13
CA SER A 121 -3.85 -18.18 22.63
C SER A 121 -2.36 -18.02 22.90
N ASP A 122 -1.74 -16.97 22.38
CA ASP A 122 -0.29 -16.72 22.43
C ASP A 122 0.57 -17.89 21.91
N ASP A 123 -0.04 -18.77 21.07
CA ASP A 123 0.64 -19.88 20.36
C ASP A 123 0.96 -19.46 18.92
N ILE A 124 1.87 -18.51 18.80
CA ILE A 124 2.19 -17.82 17.56
C ILE A 124 3.36 -18.53 16.85
N PHE A 125 3.28 -18.61 15.52
CA PHE A 125 4.34 -19.18 14.67
C PHE A 125 5.66 -18.42 14.81
N ASP A 126 6.78 -19.09 14.50
CA ASP A 126 8.07 -18.40 14.35
C ASP A 126 7.97 -17.32 13.24
N VAL A 127 7.31 -17.66 12.12
CA VAL A 127 7.18 -16.81 10.94
C VAL A 127 5.72 -16.84 10.44
N SER A 128 5.17 -15.70 10.13
CA SER A 128 3.96 -15.55 9.34
C SER A 128 4.33 -15.30 7.88
N TYR A 129 3.62 -15.94 6.95
CA TYR A 129 3.84 -15.79 5.51
C TYR A 129 2.51 -15.57 4.77
N GLY A 130 2.23 -14.34 4.41
CA GLY A 130 0.99 -13.95 3.75
C GLY A 130 -0.21 -13.71 4.68
N LEU A 131 -0.05 -13.80 6.00
CA LEU A 131 -1.07 -13.51 7.00
C LEU A 131 -1.02 -12.02 7.37
N ALA A 132 -1.70 -11.20 6.59
CA ALA A 132 -1.60 -9.74 6.67
C ALA A 132 -2.11 -9.18 8.00
N LEU A 133 -1.38 -8.20 8.53
CA LEU A 133 -1.76 -7.38 9.67
C LEU A 133 -2.01 -5.94 9.22
N SER A 134 -3.02 -5.29 9.78
CA SER A 134 -3.20 -3.86 9.66
C SER A 134 -2.21 -3.09 10.54
N THR A 135 -2.09 -1.78 10.32
CA THR A 135 -1.26 -0.93 11.22
C THR A 135 -1.79 -0.95 12.66
N THR A 136 -3.09 -1.08 12.85
CA THR A 136 -3.72 -1.22 14.17
C THR A 136 -3.35 -2.54 14.81
N ASP A 137 -3.37 -3.66 14.06
CA ASP A 137 -2.94 -4.96 14.56
C ASP A 137 -1.45 -4.94 14.96
N ILE A 138 -0.61 -4.29 14.16
CA ILE A 138 0.83 -4.14 14.46
C ILE A 138 1.05 -3.36 15.75
N MET A 139 0.29 -2.28 15.97
CA MET A 139 0.39 -1.53 17.22
C MET A 139 -0.14 -2.31 18.41
N LEU A 140 -1.26 -3.00 18.27
CA LEU A 140 -1.84 -3.83 19.32
C LEU A 140 -0.91 -5.00 19.67
N TYR A 141 -0.69 -5.89 18.73
CA TYR A 141 0.04 -7.15 18.99
C TYR A 141 1.56 -6.98 19.03
N GLY A 142 2.11 -5.97 18.35
CA GLY A 142 3.55 -5.68 18.37
C GLY A 142 3.95 -4.83 19.56
N LYS A 143 3.42 -3.62 19.65
CA LYS A 143 3.83 -2.65 20.68
C LYS A 143 3.15 -2.90 22.03
N GLU A 144 1.80 -3.05 22.05
CA GLU A 144 1.05 -3.07 23.31
C GLU A 144 1.13 -4.43 24.00
N GLU A 145 0.97 -5.53 23.25
CA GLU A 145 0.96 -6.90 23.78
C GLU A 145 2.32 -7.62 23.65
N GLY A 146 3.25 -7.11 22.83
CA GLY A 146 4.59 -7.66 22.67
C GLY A 146 4.65 -9.06 22.07
N GLN A 147 3.66 -9.45 21.27
CA GLN A 147 3.53 -10.78 20.68
C GLN A 147 4.20 -10.89 19.30
N ILE A 148 4.57 -9.75 18.68
CA ILE A 148 5.30 -9.69 17.42
C ILE A 148 6.71 -9.18 17.68
N LEU A 149 7.71 -9.81 17.08
CA LEU A 149 9.11 -9.48 17.26
C LEU A 149 9.49 -8.20 16.51
N PRO A 150 10.05 -7.18 17.20
CA PRO A 150 10.71 -6.05 16.53
C PRO A 150 11.95 -6.52 15.78
N ILE A 151 12.04 -6.20 14.49
CA ILE A 151 13.11 -6.72 13.63
C ILE A 151 14.26 -5.75 13.39
N ASN A 152 14.21 -4.51 13.90
CA ASN A 152 15.25 -3.48 13.68
C ASN A 152 16.67 -4.01 13.93
N LYS A 153 16.88 -4.68 15.06
CA LYS A 153 18.19 -5.19 15.46
C LYS A 153 18.75 -6.27 14.53
N TYR A 154 17.91 -6.85 13.67
CA TYR A 154 18.30 -7.85 12.70
C TYR A 154 18.58 -7.28 11.31
N ILE A 155 18.16 -6.03 11.03
CA ILE A 155 18.44 -5.32 9.77
C ILE A 155 19.84 -4.71 9.87
N THR A 156 20.85 -5.56 9.76
CA THR A 156 22.26 -5.15 9.87
C THR A 156 23.03 -5.51 8.60
N LYS A 157 24.17 -4.84 8.39
CA LYS A 157 25.05 -5.12 7.24
C LYS A 157 25.53 -6.58 7.20
N ASP A 158 25.70 -7.22 8.35
CA ASP A 158 26.19 -8.59 8.42
C ASP A 158 25.07 -9.62 8.26
N LEU A 159 23.93 -9.40 8.92
CA LEU A 159 22.85 -10.38 8.96
C LEU A 159 21.87 -10.25 7.78
N ALA A 160 21.52 -9.03 7.39
CA ALA A 160 20.58 -8.75 6.33
C ALA A 160 21.14 -7.69 5.35
N PRO A 161 22.25 -8.00 4.66
CA PRO A 161 22.99 -7.03 3.85
C PRO A 161 22.18 -6.44 2.71
N ALA A 162 21.33 -7.21 2.04
CA ALA A 162 20.53 -6.74 0.92
C ALA A 162 19.41 -5.81 1.37
N MET A 163 18.71 -6.15 2.45
CA MET A 163 17.69 -5.31 3.07
C MET A 163 18.30 -4.05 3.68
N TYR A 164 19.43 -4.18 4.37
CA TYR A 164 20.17 -3.05 4.92
C TYR A 164 20.55 -2.05 3.84
N GLN A 165 21.17 -2.52 2.75
CA GLN A 165 21.53 -1.67 1.61
C GLN A 165 20.30 -0.99 1.01
N TYR A 166 19.21 -1.73 0.82
CA TYR A 166 17.98 -1.17 0.30
C TYR A 166 17.49 0.03 1.11
N PHE A 167 17.44 -0.08 2.43
CA PHE A 167 16.98 1.01 3.29
C PHE A 167 17.97 2.17 3.40
N GLN A 168 19.26 1.95 3.16
CA GLN A 168 20.22 3.06 3.01
C GLN A 168 19.94 3.85 1.73
N GLU A 169 19.61 3.19 0.63
CA GLU A 169 19.25 3.82 -0.65
C GLU A 169 17.86 4.47 -0.63
N LYS A 170 16.95 3.97 0.18
CA LYS A 170 15.54 4.36 0.25
C LYS A 170 15.09 4.61 1.71
N PRO A 171 15.62 5.63 2.38
CA PRO A 171 15.31 5.89 3.78
C PRO A 171 13.80 6.14 4.05
N ASN A 172 13.08 6.71 3.08
CA ASN A 172 11.64 6.90 3.19
C ASN A 172 10.87 5.56 3.28
N ALA A 173 11.37 4.49 2.67
CA ALA A 173 10.74 3.18 2.77
C ALA A 173 10.88 2.61 4.20
N LEU A 174 12.03 2.82 4.84
CA LEU A 174 12.22 2.46 6.25
C LEU A 174 11.30 3.29 7.17
N ALA A 175 11.22 4.59 6.95
CA ALA A 175 10.36 5.48 7.74
C ALA A 175 8.88 5.06 7.67
N LEU A 176 8.39 4.69 6.47
CA LEU A 176 7.03 4.17 6.30
C LEU A 176 6.80 2.79 6.96
N ALA A 177 7.85 1.98 7.09
CA ALA A 177 7.78 0.69 7.77
C ALA A 177 7.94 0.80 9.29
N THR A 178 8.42 1.93 9.80
CA THR A 178 8.71 2.14 11.22
C THR A 178 7.45 2.61 11.95
N ALA A 179 7.05 1.87 12.97
CA ALA A 179 5.94 2.22 13.84
C ALA A 179 6.29 3.41 14.76
N ALA A 180 5.27 4.01 15.40
CA ALA A 180 5.42 5.21 16.23
C ALA A 180 6.36 5.04 17.46
N ASP A 181 6.67 3.80 17.84
CA ASP A 181 7.63 3.48 18.89
C ASP A 181 9.07 3.27 18.38
N GLY A 182 9.33 3.55 17.11
CA GLY A 182 10.62 3.38 16.46
C GLY A 182 10.95 1.96 16.02
N ASN A 183 10.02 1.02 16.13
CA ASN A 183 10.22 -0.37 15.76
C ASN A 183 9.64 -0.71 14.38
N VAL A 184 10.26 -1.69 13.72
CA VAL A 184 9.74 -2.35 12.51
C VAL A 184 9.28 -3.75 12.91
N TYR A 185 8.01 -4.08 12.71
CA TYR A 185 7.38 -5.32 13.16
C TYR A 185 7.08 -6.31 12.05
N PHE A 186 7.49 -6.02 10.83
CA PHE A 186 7.23 -6.88 9.66
C PHE A 186 8.32 -6.71 8.62
N ILE A 187 8.44 -7.67 7.72
CA ILE A 187 9.28 -7.54 6.53
C ILE A 187 8.55 -6.65 5.52
N PRO A 188 9.06 -5.45 5.21
CA PRO A 188 8.39 -4.53 4.31
C PRO A 188 8.26 -5.10 2.90
N ARG A 189 7.05 -5.07 2.39
CA ARG A 189 6.81 -5.34 0.99
C ARG A 189 7.15 -4.09 0.18
N ILE A 190 8.09 -4.21 -0.72
CA ILE A 190 8.53 -3.11 -1.55
C ILE A 190 7.94 -3.24 -2.95
N GLN A 191 7.26 -2.22 -3.40
CA GLN A 191 6.73 -2.13 -4.76
C GLN A 191 7.69 -1.37 -5.67
N VAL A 192 7.51 -1.54 -6.97
CA VAL A 192 8.45 -0.98 -7.96
C VAL A 192 8.34 0.54 -8.09
N ASP A 193 9.49 1.19 -8.23
CA ASP A 193 9.60 2.64 -8.48
C ASP A 193 9.12 3.07 -9.89
N THR A 194 8.82 2.12 -10.77
CA THR A 194 8.32 2.42 -12.12
C THR A 194 6.90 2.95 -12.13
N TYR A 195 6.12 2.67 -11.10
CA TYR A 195 4.80 3.26 -10.98
C TYR A 195 4.90 4.73 -10.61
N THR A 196 4.41 5.59 -11.49
CA THR A 196 4.35 7.03 -11.24
C THR A 196 3.29 7.37 -10.20
N THR A 197 2.12 6.77 -10.34
CA THR A 197 0.98 6.85 -9.41
C THR A 197 0.13 5.57 -9.50
N SER A 198 -0.71 5.33 -8.51
CA SER A 198 -1.60 4.15 -8.50
C SER A 198 -2.84 4.33 -9.36
N THR A 199 -3.30 5.55 -9.56
CA THR A 199 -4.53 5.87 -10.30
C THR A 199 -4.37 7.21 -11.00
N ALA A 200 -4.53 7.21 -12.33
CA ALA A 200 -4.43 8.41 -13.15
C ALA A 200 -5.71 8.61 -13.97
N PRO A 201 -6.03 9.85 -14.35
CA PRO A 201 -7.03 10.12 -15.37
C PRO A 201 -6.45 9.84 -16.75
N PHE A 202 -7.18 9.13 -17.58
CA PHE A 202 -6.88 8.92 -18.99
C PHE A 202 -7.96 9.52 -19.87
N ILE A 203 -7.54 10.04 -21.02
CA ILE A 203 -8.44 10.61 -22.02
C ILE A 203 -8.16 9.96 -23.38
N ASN A 204 -9.20 9.70 -24.15
CA ASN A 204 -9.05 9.17 -25.51
C ASN A 204 -8.62 10.29 -26.44
N GLU A 205 -7.30 10.42 -26.69
CA GLU A 205 -6.74 11.49 -27.53
C GLU A 205 -7.07 11.32 -29.01
N VAL A 206 -7.20 10.08 -29.50
CA VAL A 206 -7.58 9.82 -30.90
C VAL A 206 -9.00 10.32 -31.13
N ALA A 207 -9.95 9.96 -30.26
CA ALA A 207 -11.34 10.44 -30.37
C ALA A 207 -11.43 11.97 -30.28
N LEU A 208 -10.63 12.61 -29.40
CA LEU A 208 -10.59 14.08 -29.33
C LEU A 208 -10.11 14.71 -30.63
N LYS A 209 -8.98 14.24 -31.14
CA LYS A 209 -8.37 14.75 -32.37
C LYS A 209 -9.32 14.62 -33.56
N ASP A 210 -9.94 13.45 -33.72
CA ASP A 210 -10.89 13.17 -34.81
C ASP A 210 -12.15 14.05 -34.69
N SER A 211 -12.46 14.48 -33.47
CA SER A 211 -13.58 15.37 -33.18
C SER A 211 -13.23 16.85 -33.23
N GLY A 212 -11.97 17.20 -33.46
CA GLY A 212 -11.48 18.59 -33.51
C GLY A 212 -11.33 19.25 -32.14
N PHE A 213 -11.23 18.46 -31.06
CA PHE A 213 -10.97 18.93 -29.69
C PHE A 213 -9.52 18.72 -29.29
N THR A 214 -9.12 19.39 -28.21
CA THR A 214 -7.78 19.30 -27.61
C THR A 214 -7.86 18.97 -26.13
N VAL A 215 -6.81 18.32 -25.59
CA VAL A 215 -6.72 17.98 -24.18
C VAL A 215 -6.65 19.25 -23.32
N PRO A 216 -7.50 19.40 -22.29
CA PRO A 216 -7.51 20.58 -21.45
C PRO A 216 -6.37 20.57 -20.41
N THR A 217 -5.93 21.75 -19.99
CA THR A 217 -4.91 21.93 -18.93
C THR A 217 -5.47 22.54 -17.64
N THR A 218 -6.73 22.99 -17.69
CA THR A 218 -7.42 23.59 -16.53
C THR A 218 -8.71 22.85 -16.24
N LEU A 219 -9.17 22.94 -15.01
CA LEU A 219 -10.43 22.31 -14.57
C LEU A 219 -11.66 22.91 -15.28
N ASP A 220 -11.69 24.22 -15.46
CA ASP A 220 -12.77 24.88 -16.21
C ASP A 220 -12.74 24.48 -17.69
N GLY A 221 -11.54 24.37 -18.29
CA GLY A 221 -11.37 23.84 -19.66
C GLY A 221 -11.83 22.39 -19.78
N PHE A 222 -11.57 21.56 -18.76
CA PHE A 222 -12.05 20.18 -18.70
C PHE A 222 -13.59 20.11 -18.68
N VAL A 223 -14.22 20.87 -17.79
CA VAL A 223 -15.69 20.91 -17.72
C VAL A 223 -16.29 21.39 -19.05
N LYS A 224 -15.69 22.43 -19.64
CA LYS A 224 -16.12 22.94 -20.95
C LYS A 224 -15.97 21.88 -22.05
N LEU A 225 -14.86 21.20 -22.12
CA LEU A 225 -14.64 20.11 -23.09
C LEU A 225 -15.72 19.03 -22.96
N MET A 226 -16.05 18.62 -21.73
CA MET A 226 -17.10 17.60 -21.51
C MET A 226 -18.48 18.10 -21.98
N GLN A 227 -18.78 19.38 -21.77
CA GLN A 227 -20.03 20.01 -22.27
C GLN A 227 -20.04 20.08 -23.81
N ASP A 228 -18.94 20.51 -24.42
CA ASP A 228 -18.83 20.61 -25.88
C ASP A 228 -18.91 19.21 -26.54
N TRP A 229 -18.27 18.19 -25.89
CA TRP A 229 -18.38 16.80 -26.31
C TRP A 229 -19.82 16.31 -26.26
N LYS A 230 -20.50 16.53 -25.13
CA LYS A 230 -21.93 16.17 -24.96
C LYS A 230 -22.83 16.86 -25.95
N ALA A 231 -22.54 18.11 -26.28
CA ALA A 231 -23.30 18.86 -27.29
C ALA A 231 -23.10 18.26 -28.70
N LYS A 232 -21.89 17.81 -29.03
CA LYS A 232 -21.58 17.16 -30.30
C LYS A 232 -22.10 15.73 -30.38
N TYR A 233 -22.05 15.00 -29.24
CA TYR A 233 -22.49 13.61 -29.10
C TYR A 233 -23.55 13.51 -27.98
N PRO A 234 -24.83 13.84 -28.26
CA PRO A 234 -25.85 13.96 -27.23
C PRO A 234 -26.14 12.70 -26.42
N ASP A 235 -25.93 11.52 -27.02
CA ASP A 235 -26.16 10.22 -26.35
C ASP A 235 -24.98 9.76 -25.49
N SER A 236 -23.80 10.37 -25.64
CA SER A 236 -22.59 9.97 -24.90
C SER A 236 -22.68 10.26 -23.39
N THR A 237 -21.87 9.55 -22.62
CA THR A 237 -21.57 9.85 -21.22
C THR A 237 -20.06 10.11 -21.12
N PRO A 238 -19.60 11.37 -21.30
CA PRO A 238 -18.19 11.68 -21.54
C PRO A 238 -17.21 11.16 -20.51
N ILE A 239 -17.64 11.09 -19.24
CA ILE A 239 -16.80 10.63 -18.11
C ILE A 239 -17.37 9.31 -17.60
N SER A 240 -16.56 8.24 -17.63
CA SER A 240 -16.91 6.95 -17.04
C SER A 240 -16.72 6.97 -15.52
N GLY A 241 -17.24 5.92 -14.87
CA GLY A 241 -17.11 5.73 -13.44
C GLY A 241 -18.24 6.33 -12.62
N GLY A 242 -18.35 5.86 -11.38
CA GLY A 242 -19.39 6.23 -10.44
C GLY A 242 -18.86 6.96 -9.21
N TYR A 243 -19.78 7.45 -8.39
CA TYR A 243 -19.49 8.17 -7.16
C TYR A 243 -18.68 7.34 -6.16
N SER A 244 -18.93 6.03 -6.09
CA SER A 244 -18.19 5.15 -5.17
C SER A 244 -16.84 4.69 -5.70
N SER A 245 -16.63 4.67 -7.02
CA SER A 245 -15.38 4.19 -7.64
C SER A 245 -15.27 4.62 -9.10
N GLY A 246 -14.07 4.97 -9.54
CA GLY A 246 -13.74 5.24 -10.92
C GLY A 246 -14.23 6.57 -11.48
N GLY A 247 -14.90 7.40 -10.69
CA GLY A 247 -15.38 8.72 -11.12
C GLY A 247 -14.32 9.83 -10.99
N PRO A 248 -14.65 11.06 -11.38
CA PRO A 248 -13.68 12.16 -11.54
C PRO A 248 -13.26 12.85 -10.24
N MET A 249 -13.64 12.32 -9.06
CA MET A 249 -13.41 12.99 -7.77
C MET A 249 -11.95 13.32 -7.52
N LYS A 250 -11.05 12.38 -7.78
CA LYS A 250 -9.60 12.57 -7.58
C LYS A 250 -9.04 13.63 -8.53
N LEU A 251 -9.47 13.63 -9.80
CA LEU A 251 -9.07 14.63 -10.79
C LEU A 251 -9.48 16.02 -10.36
N ILE A 252 -10.72 16.20 -9.87
CA ILE A 252 -11.22 17.49 -9.42
C ILE A 252 -10.47 17.97 -8.18
N LEU A 253 -10.31 17.11 -7.15
CA LEU A 253 -9.58 17.46 -5.93
C LEU A 253 -8.13 17.83 -6.21
N SER A 254 -7.45 17.09 -7.08
CA SER A 254 -6.06 17.39 -7.50
C SER A 254 -5.98 18.75 -8.20
N ALA A 255 -6.89 19.05 -9.10
CA ALA A 255 -6.96 20.35 -9.77
C ALA A 255 -7.20 21.51 -8.78
N LEU A 256 -7.91 21.26 -7.68
CA LEU A 256 -8.12 22.23 -6.59
C LEU A 256 -6.92 22.34 -5.63
N GLY A 257 -5.83 21.59 -5.87
CA GLY A 257 -4.61 21.62 -5.06
C GLY A 257 -4.59 20.63 -3.91
N VAL A 258 -5.53 19.70 -3.86
CA VAL A 258 -5.55 18.63 -2.86
C VAL A 258 -4.72 17.44 -3.36
N VAL A 259 -3.69 17.09 -2.62
CA VAL A 259 -2.90 15.87 -2.85
C VAL A 259 -3.41 14.79 -1.93
N THR A 260 -4.10 13.82 -2.51
CA THR A 260 -4.72 12.73 -1.75
C THR A 260 -3.69 11.82 -1.09
N GLN A 261 -4.13 10.92 -0.24
CA GLN A 261 -3.27 9.88 0.28
C GLN A 261 -2.65 9.07 -0.88
N SER A 262 -1.36 8.79 -0.80
CA SER A 262 -0.67 7.96 -1.80
C SER A 262 -1.36 6.59 -1.92
N ASN A 263 -1.52 6.12 -3.14
CA ASN A 263 -2.30 4.91 -3.48
C ASN A 263 -3.81 4.99 -3.20
N ALA A 264 -4.35 6.16 -2.89
CA ALA A 264 -5.80 6.33 -2.82
C ALA A 264 -6.45 6.07 -4.19
N GLY A 265 -7.54 5.34 -4.18
CA GLY A 265 -8.37 5.11 -5.35
C GLY A 265 -9.06 6.38 -5.85
N SER A 266 -10.06 6.22 -6.71
CA SER A 266 -10.90 7.32 -7.19
C SER A 266 -12.36 7.06 -6.77
N GLY A 267 -12.78 7.64 -5.67
CA GLY A 267 -14.12 7.47 -5.13
C GLY A 267 -14.51 8.59 -4.16
N ALA A 268 -15.77 8.62 -3.75
CA ALA A 268 -16.33 9.65 -2.85
C ALA A 268 -15.63 9.72 -1.49
N SER A 269 -15.04 8.61 -1.03
CA SER A 269 -14.28 8.60 0.23
C SER A 269 -13.11 9.59 0.25
N LEU A 270 -12.64 10.05 -0.90
CA LEU A 270 -11.54 11.01 -1.00
C LEU A 270 -11.87 12.37 -0.38
N GLU A 271 -13.12 12.82 -0.44
CA GLU A 271 -13.51 14.08 0.19
C GLU A 271 -13.44 14.03 1.72
N PHE A 272 -13.52 12.82 2.29
CA PHE A 272 -13.44 12.55 3.72
C PHE A 272 -12.10 11.94 4.15
N SER A 273 -11.23 11.62 3.22
CA SER A 273 -9.92 11.02 3.50
C SER A 273 -8.87 12.06 3.84
N PRO A 274 -7.92 11.75 4.75
CA PRO A 274 -6.81 12.65 5.02
C PRO A 274 -6.00 12.91 3.74
N SER A 275 -5.74 14.17 3.50
CA SER A 275 -5.08 14.66 2.29
C SER A 275 -4.14 15.82 2.64
N LEU A 276 -3.33 16.27 1.68
CA LEU A 276 -2.50 17.45 1.85
C LEU A 276 -3.02 18.61 0.99
N TYR A 277 -2.99 19.81 1.55
CA TYR A 277 -3.18 21.06 0.82
C TYR A 277 -2.11 22.06 1.23
N LYS A 278 -1.31 22.51 0.26
CA LYS A 278 -0.18 23.41 0.53
C LYS A 278 0.73 22.91 1.66
N GLY A 279 0.99 21.59 1.69
CA GLY A 279 1.87 20.94 2.68
C GLY A 279 1.26 20.73 4.07
N LYS A 280 -0.01 21.03 4.27
CA LYS A 280 -0.74 20.80 5.54
C LYS A 280 -1.71 19.65 5.40
N ALA A 281 -1.85 18.84 6.45
CA ALA A 281 -2.88 17.81 6.51
C ALA A 281 -4.27 18.46 6.61
N ILE A 282 -5.20 17.97 5.81
CA ILE A 282 -6.59 18.40 5.77
C ILE A 282 -7.54 17.21 5.63
N ILE A 283 -8.82 17.46 5.90
CA ILE A 283 -9.93 16.62 5.45
C ILE A 283 -10.73 17.47 4.45
N PRO A 284 -10.72 17.16 3.14
CA PRO A 284 -11.24 18.06 2.11
C PRO A 284 -12.66 18.54 2.34
N VAL A 285 -13.56 17.67 2.82
CA VAL A 285 -14.97 18.02 3.10
C VAL A 285 -15.12 19.08 4.20
N ALA A 286 -14.12 19.24 5.08
CA ALA A 286 -14.11 20.24 6.14
C ALA A 286 -13.52 21.59 5.69
N GLU A 287 -12.91 21.65 4.50
CA GLU A 287 -12.30 22.86 3.95
C GLU A 287 -13.31 23.58 3.04
N LYS A 288 -14.02 24.56 3.59
CA LYS A 288 -15.17 25.24 2.95
C LYS A 288 -14.94 25.63 1.49
N GLU A 289 -13.85 26.34 1.21
CA GLU A 289 -13.56 26.86 -0.13
C GLU A 289 -13.32 25.72 -1.14
N ILE A 290 -12.53 24.72 -0.74
CA ILE A 290 -12.22 23.53 -1.55
C ILE A 290 -13.51 22.73 -1.78
N TYR A 291 -14.25 22.44 -0.70
CA TYR A 291 -15.45 21.62 -0.79
C TYR A 291 -16.57 22.31 -1.61
N ALA A 292 -16.77 23.60 -1.43
CA ALA A 292 -17.77 24.34 -2.21
C ALA A 292 -17.49 24.27 -3.72
N LYS A 293 -16.25 24.45 -4.13
CA LYS A 293 -15.86 24.35 -5.54
C LYS A 293 -16.00 22.91 -6.04
N TYR A 294 -15.49 21.93 -5.29
CA TYR A 294 -15.57 20.51 -5.59
C TYR A 294 -17.02 20.05 -5.83
N ILE A 295 -17.89 20.31 -4.87
CA ILE A 295 -19.28 19.85 -4.95
C ILE A 295 -20.08 20.58 -6.05
N SER A 296 -19.78 21.86 -6.30
CA SER A 296 -20.38 22.64 -7.40
C SER A 296 -20.03 22.04 -8.76
N ILE A 297 -18.78 21.61 -8.96
CA ILE A 297 -18.35 20.95 -10.19
C ILE A 297 -19.05 19.61 -10.35
N LEU A 298 -19.08 18.77 -9.31
CA LEU A 298 -19.78 17.48 -9.37
C LEU A 298 -21.26 17.65 -9.68
N LYS A 299 -21.93 18.66 -9.09
CA LYS A 299 -23.31 19.02 -9.42
C LYS A 299 -23.45 19.39 -10.89
N ASN A 300 -22.55 20.22 -11.43
CA ASN A 300 -22.55 20.59 -12.84
C ASN A 300 -22.42 19.35 -13.74
N LEU A 301 -21.44 18.47 -13.45
CA LEU A 301 -21.23 17.24 -14.22
C LEU A 301 -22.48 16.33 -14.20
N TYR A 302 -23.11 16.16 -13.06
CA TYR A 302 -24.30 15.33 -12.91
C TYR A 302 -25.52 15.93 -13.60
N THR A 303 -25.79 17.21 -13.35
CA THR A 303 -26.98 17.93 -13.90
C THR A 303 -26.92 17.98 -15.43
N ASN A 304 -25.74 18.18 -16.02
CA ASN A 304 -25.55 18.23 -17.46
C ASN A 304 -25.32 16.84 -18.10
N ARG A 305 -25.49 15.75 -17.35
CA ARG A 305 -25.32 14.37 -17.82
C ARG A 305 -23.94 14.10 -18.43
N LEU A 306 -22.91 14.74 -17.89
CA LEU A 306 -21.52 14.53 -18.26
C LEU A 306 -20.92 13.29 -17.55
N VAL A 307 -21.55 12.86 -16.47
CA VAL A 307 -21.44 11.54 -15.83
C VAL A 307 -22.77 10.83 -15.94
N SER A 308 -22.78 9.51 -15.76
CA SER A 308 -24.01 8.71 -15.82
C SER A 308 -25.05 9.16 -14.81
N GLN A 309 -26.34 9.04 -15.16
CA GLN A 309 -27.44 9.24 -14.22
C GLN A 309 -27.47 8.15 -13.14
N ASP A 310 -26.87 6.97 -13.41
CA ASP A 310 -26.61 5.92 -12.41
C ASP A 310 -25.39 6.21 -11.53
N PHE A 311 -24.85 7.44 -11.53
CA PHE A 311 -23.57 7.82 -10.90
C PHE A 311 -23.39 7.28 -9.47
N PHE A 312 -24.45 7.27 -8.66
CA PHE A 312 -24.41 6.81 -7.27
C PHE A 312 -24.47 5.29 -7.10
N THR A 313 -24.94 4.58 -8.13
CA THR A 313 -25.13 3.11 -8.13
C THR A 313 -24.32 2.40 -9.18
N MET A 314 -23.46 3.13 -9.90
CA MET A 314 -22.61 2.59 -10.95
C MET A 314 -21.56 1.66 -10.37
N ASP A 315 -21.51 0.45 -10.88
CA ASP A 315 -20.46 -0.53 -10.61
C ASP A 315 -19.35 -0.51 -11.69
N SER A 316 -18.29 -1.26 -11.47
CA SER A 316 -17.17 -1.34 -12.39
C SER A 316 -17.53 -1.94 -13.75
N ASN A 317 -18.50 -2.85 -13.83
CA ASN A 317 -18.90 -3.48 -15.10
C ASN A 317 -19.66 -2.49 -15.99
N LYS A 318 -20.58 -1.74 -15.38
CA LYS A 318 -21.29 -0.64 -16.10
C LYS A 318 -20.31 0.43 -16.59
N SER A 319 -19.34 0.82 -15.74
CA SER A 319 -18.30 1.77 -16.11
C SER A 319 -17.45 1.28 -17.29
N LYS A 320 -17.03 0.02 -17.27
CA LYS A 320 -16.30 -0.61 -18.39
C LYS A 320 -17.12 -0.65 -19.67
N ALA A 321 -18.41 -0.94 -19.58
CA ALA A 321 -19.29 -0.96 -20.73
C ALA A 321 -19.38 0.41 -21.45
N LEU A 322 -19.44 1.51 -20.70
CA LEU A 322 -19.43 2.88 -21.24
C LEU A 322 -18.12 3.20 -22.00
N VAL A 323 -17.00 2.71 -21.52
CA VAL A 323 -15.71 2.88 -22.21
C VAL A 323 -15.64 1.99 -23.44
N ALA A 324 -16.06 0.74 -23.34
CA ALA A 324 -16.00 -0.24 -24.43
C ALA A 324 -16.96 0.10 -25.59
N SER A 325 -18.08 0.77 -25.33
CA SER A 325 -19.00 1.27 -26.36
C SER A 325 -18.52 2.54 -27.07
N GLY A 326 -17.49 3.22 -26.52
CA GLY A 326 -17.06 4.53 -27.01
C GLY A 326 -17.88 5.71 -26.49
N ASP A 327 -18.82 5.48 -25.58
CA ASP A 327 -19.67 6.53 -24.99
C ASP A 327 -18.88 7.46 -24.04
N SER A 328 -17.77 6.99 -23.49
CA SER A 328 -16.91 7.76 -22.60
C SER A 328 -15.53 7.98 -23.21
N ILE A 329 -15.02 9.19 -23.03
CA ILE A 329 -13.68 9.62 -23.47
C ILE A 329 -12.73 9.90 -22.30
N VAL A 330 -13.23 9.86 -21.07
CA VAL A 330 -12.42 10.01 -19.85
C VAL A 330 -12.69 8.85 -18.90
N LEU A 331 -11.62 8.28 -18.37
CA LEU A 331 -11.66 7.23 -17.35
C LEU A 331 -10.61 7.47 -16.26
N MET A 332 -10.80 6.83 -15.10
CA MET A 332 -9.82 6.78 -14.03
C MET A 332 -9.28 5.37 -13.89
N GLY A 333 -7.99 5.19 -14.10
CA GLY A 333 -7.31 3.88 -14.01
C GLY A 333 -6.62 3.48 -15.31
N VAL A 334 -6.17 2.24 -15.39
CA VAL A 334 -5.46 1.72 -16.57
C VAL A 334 -6.46 1.36 -17.67
N PRO A 335 -6.36 1.94 -18.89
CA PRO A 335 -7.34 1.76 -19.95
C PRO A 335 -7.62 0.30 -20.31
N SER A 336 -6.59 -0.53 -20.43
CA SER A 336 -6.68 -1.95 -20.79
C SER A 336 -7.47 -2.81 -19.80
N VAL A 337 -7.70 -2.35 -18.57
CA VAL A 337 -8.49 -3.08 -17.57
C VAL A 337 -9.79 -2.36 -17.18
N THR A 338 -10.02 -1.17 -17.76
CA THR A 338 -11.18 -0.32 -17.45
C THR A 338 -12.15 -0.17 -18.62
N GLY A 339 -12.08 -1.06 -19.63
CA GLY A 339 -13.01 -1.12 -20.75
C GLY A 339 -12.42 -0.79 -22.10
N ALA A 340 -11.13 -0.40 -22.16
CA ALA A 340 -10.42 -0.11 -23.42
C ALA A 340 -9.40 -1.20 -23.80
N GLU A 341 -9.72 -2.48 -23.55
CA GLU A 341 -8.82 -3.61 -23.78
C GLU A 341 -8.35 -3.70 -25.24
N LYS A 342 -9.15 -3.23 -26.19
CA LYS A 342 -8.86 -3.25 -27.64
C LYS A 342 -8.35 -1.92 -28.18
N THR A 343 -8.50 -0.86 -27.44
CA THR A 343 -8.20 0.52 -27.87
C THR A 343 -7.33 1.26 -26.86
N PHE A 344 -6.57 0.53 -26.04
CA PHE A 344 -5.73 1.14 -25.00
C PHE A 344 -4.67 2.10 -25.58
N ASP A 345 -4.28 1.93 -26.83
CA ASP A 345 -3.32 2.79 -27.54
C ASP A 345 -3.90 4.18 -27.89
N ASP A 346 -5.23 4.32 -27.86
CA ASP A 346 -5.92 5.59 -28.13
C ASP A 346 -5.95 6.51 -26.89
N TRP A 347 -5.51 6.01 -25.74
CA TRP A 347 -5.67 6.65 -24.46
C TRP A 347 -4.34 7.12 -23.87
N GLU A 348 -4.30 8.39 -23.45
CA GLU A 348 -3.15 8.98 -22.78
C GLU A 348 -3.49 9.48 -21.38
N ALA A 349 -2.55 9.34 -20.47
CA ALA A 349 -2.67 9.91 -19.13
C ALA A 349 -2.69 11.44 -19.22
N MET A 350 -3.69 12.04 -18.61
CA MET A 350 -3.81 13.50 -18.59
C MET A 350 -2.73 14.12 -17.70
N VAL A 351 -2.17 15.24 -18.16
CA VAL A 351 -1.41 16.13 -17.26
C VAL A 351 -2.36 16.61 -16.16
N PRO A 352 -1.93 16.64 -14.88
CA PRO A 352 -2.77 17.14 -13.80
C PRO A 352 -3.26 18.57 -14.09
N LEU A 353 -4.55 18.77 -13.91
CA LEU A 353 -5.20 20.05 -14.20
C LEU A 353 -4.88 21.11 -13.14
N THR A 354 -4.97 22.37 -13.54
CA THR A 354 -4.92 23.54 -12.65
C THR A 354 -6.31 24.17 -12.47
N SER A 355 -6.45 25.06 -11.50
CA SER A 355 -7.66 25.85 -11.26
C SER A 355 -7.31 27.23 -10.67
N ASP A 356 -8.33 28.03 -10.39
CA ASP A 356 -8.22 29.28 -9.65
C ASP A 356 -7.66 29.11 -8.22
N LEU A 357 -7.90 27.97 -7.58
CA LEU A 357 -7.36 27.64 -6.25
C LEU A 357 -5.95 27.04 -6.30
N ASN A 358 -5.53 26.51 -7.45
CA ASN A 358 -4.25 25.86 -7.63
C ASN A 358 -3.70 26.06 -9.04
N THR A 359 -2.65 26.86 -9.15
CA THR A 359 -1.98 27.17 -10.42
C THR A 359 -0.83 26.22 -10.75
N THR A 360 -0.50 25.27 -9.86
CA THR A 360 0.59 24.32 -10.04
C THR A 360 0.01 22.91 -10.25
N PRO A 361 0.22 22.29 -11.43
CA PRO A 361 -0.20 20.90 -11.65
C PRO A 361 0.47 19.99 -10.63
N GLN A 362 -0.31 19.12 -9.97
CA GLN A 362 0.21 18.18 -8.98
C GLN A 362 -0.66 16.93 -8.90
N TRP A 363 -0.06 15.81 -8.48
CA TRP A 363 -0.70 14.53 -8.29
C TRP A 363 -0.01 13.75 -7.20
N ASP A 364 -0.67 12.77 -6.58
CA ASP A 364 -0.05 11.94 -5.56
C ASP A 364 0.92 10.92 -6.16
N ALA A 365 2.10 10.83 -5.56
CA ALA A 365 3.09 9.82 -5.90
C ALA A 365 2.65 8.42 -5.47
N PHE A 366 3.15 7.41 -6.18
CA PHE A 366 3.00 6.02 -5.77
C PHE A 366 3.72 5.76 -4.43
N ASN A 367 3.05 5.07 -3.50
CA ASN A 367 3.69 4.59 -2.28
C ASN A 367 4.34 3.23 -2.55
N PRO A 368 5.68 3.11 -2.45
CA PRO A 368 6.38 1.88 -2.77
C PRO A 368 6.31 0.82 -1.67
N VAL A 369 5.78 1.14 -0.49
CA VAL A 369 5.77 0.24 0.68
C VAL A 369 4.37 -0.27 0.96
N ALA A 370 4.24 -1.58 1.17
CA ALA A 370 3.07 -2.19 1.78
C ALA A 370 3.47 -3.03 2.99
N ILE A 371 2.53 -3.24 3.91
CA ILE A 371 2.80 -3.69 5.26
C ILE A 371 2.19 -5.06 5.58
N GLY A 372 2.69 -5.65 6.66
CA GLY A 372 2.00 -6.62 7.49
C GLY A 372 1.86 -8.04 6.95
N GLN A 373 2.45 -8.39 5.81
CA GLN A 373 2.24 -9.73 5.23
C GLN A 373 3.21 -10.79 5.74
N VAL A 374 4.38 -10.37 6.19
CA VAL A 374 5.38 -11.26 6.80
C VAL A 374 5.85 -10.62 8.09
N TRP A 375 5.69 -11.33 9.18
CA TRP A 375 6.09 -10.90 10.51
C TRP A 375 6.56 -12.11 11.33
N PHE A 376 7.32 -11.86 12.40
CA PHE A 376 7.86 -12.89 13.26
C PHE A 376 7.17 -12.86 14.62
N GLY A 377 6.81 -14.03 15.14
CA GLY A 377 6.32 -14.14 16.51
C GLY A 377 7.42 -13.75 17.51
N ALA A 378 7.04 -13.12 18.61
CA ALA A 378 7.99 -12.69 19.65
C ALA A 378 8.79 -13.87 20.24
N LYS A 379 8.24 -15.09 20.21
CA LYS A 379 8.86 -16.33 20.68
C LYS A 379 9.62 -17.09 19.59
N CYS A 380 9.86 -16.47 18.42
CA CYS A 380 10.63 -17.07 17.33
C CYS A 380 11.98 -17.55 17.83
N LYS A 381 12.26 -18.84 17.64
CA LYS A 381 13.46 -19.48 18.18
C LYS A 381 14.72 -19.16 17.37
N TYR A 382 14.57 -18.88 16.08
CA TYR A 382 15.67 -18.69 15.14
C TYR A 382 15.44 -17.44 14.27
N PRO A 383 15.29 -16.25 14.90
CA PRO A 383 14.98 -15.03 14.16
C PRO A 383 16.07 -14.61 13.18
N GLU A 384 17.33 -14.96 13.45
CA GLU A 384 18.46 -14.70 12.55
C GLU A 384 18.34 -15.53 11.26
N VAL A 385 17.92 -16.78 11.37
CA VAL A 385 17.70 -17.66 10.20
C VAL A 385 16.51 -17.14 9.38
N ALA A 386 15.42 -16.78 10.05
CA ALA A 386 14.27 -16.18 9.38
C ALA A 386 14.65 -14.87 8.67
N MET A 387 15.44 -14.00 9.33
CA MET A 387 15.89 -12.75 8.74
C MET A 387 16.78 -12.98 7.51
N ARG A 388 17.73 -13.93 7.56
CA ARG A 388 18.56 -14.30 6.40
C ARG A 388 17.72 -14.82 5.25
N TRP A 389 16.70 -15.63 5.53
CA TRP A 389 15.77 -16.11 4.51
C TRP A 389 15.07 -14.93 3.81
N PHE A 390 14.49 -13.98 4.55
CA PHE A 390 13.79 -12.83 3.94
C PHE A 390 14.75 -11.81 3.34
N ASP A 391 15.96 -11.66 3.85
CA ASP A 391 16.99 -10.83 3.22
C ASP A 391 17.34 -11.33 1.81
N TRP A 392 17.35 -12.66 1.61
CA TRP A 392 17.55 -13.23 0.28
C TRP A 392 16.52 -12.74 -0.74
N TYR A 393 15.26 -12.46 -0.33
CA TYR A 393 14.26 -11.89 -1.23
C TYR A 393 14.57 -10.45 -1.67
N TYR A 394 15.46 -9.76 -0.98
CA TYR A 394 15.96 -8.45 -1.40
C TYR A 394 17.15 -8.56 -2.37
N THR A 395 17.70 -9.74 -2.60
CA THR A 395 18.70 -9.99 -3.63
C THR A 395 18.05 -10.11 -5.01
N ASP A 396 18.82 -9.92 -6.08
CA ASP A 396 18.35 -10.06 -7.46
C ASP A 396 17.79 -11.46 -7.73
N GLN A 397 18.50 -12.50 -7.29
CA GLN A 397 18.07 -13.88 -7.50
C GLN A 397 16.85 -14.23 -6.66
N GLY A 398 16.86 -13.88 -5.39
CA GLY A 398 15.78 -14.22 -4.47
C GLY A 398 14.47 -13.61 -4.86
N CYS A 399 14.47 -12.33 -5.26
CA CYS A 399 13.24 -11.67 -5.69
C CYS A 399 12.68 -12.28 -6.99
N VAL A 400 13.55 -12.63 -7.94
CA VAL A 400 13.13 -13.29 -9.19
C VAL A 400 12.56 -14.69 -8.91
N TYR A 401 13.23 -15.48 -8.10
CA TYR A 401 12.80 -16.84 -7.80
C TYR A 401 11.49 -16.88 -7.02
N MET A 402 11.34 -15.96 -6.07
CA MET A 402 10.07 -15.85 -5.33
C MET A 402 8.89 -15.50 -6.23
N TRP A 403 9.13 -14.70 -7.29
CA TRP A 403 8.08 -14.25 -8.20
C TRP A 403 7.81 -15.17 -9.36
N LEU A 404 8.85 -15.62 -10.05
CA LEU A 404 8.76 -16.32 -11.33
C LEU A 404 9.07 -17.81 -11.22
N GLY A 405 9.52 -18.28 -10.06
CA GLY A 405 10.02 -19.65 -9.93
C GLY A 405 11.39 -19.83 -10.59
N PRO A 406 11.74 -21.06 -10.95
CA PRO A 406 13.05 -21.40 -11.51
C PRO A 406 13.26 -20.86 -12.91
N MET A 407 14.50 -20.46 -13.23
CA MET A 407 14.88 -19.99 -14.55
C MET A 407 15.19 -21.18 -15.47
N GLN A 408 14.92 -21.04 -16.78
CA GLN A 408 15.30 -22.02 -17.79
C GLN A 408 16.82 -22.21 -17.82
N GLY A 409 17.24 -23.44 -18.03
CA GLY A 409 18.65 -23.81 -18.12
C GLY A 409 19.39 -23.94 -16.79
N GLN A 410 18.73 -23.69 -15.66
CA GLN A 410 19.31 -23.94 -14.33
C GLN A 410 18.99 -25.36 -13.84
N SER A 411 19.97 -25.96 -13.15
CA SER A 411 19.86 -27.34 -12.63
C SER A 411 18.89 -27.48 -11.46
N GLU A 412 18.43 -26.36 -10.88
CA GLU A 412 17.66 -26.34 -9.64
C GLU A 412 16.15 -26.34 -9.85
N THR A 413 15.69 -26.91 -10.95
CA THR A 413 14.25 -26.96 -11.29
C THR A 413 13.45 -27.87 -10.35
N LEU A 414 14.10 -28.79 -9.64
CA LEU A 414 13.44 -29.76 -8.74
C LEU A 414 12.27 -30.50 -9.39
N GLY A 415 12.38 -30.77 -10.70
CA GLY A 415 11.36 -31.48 -11.47
C GLY A 415 10.22 -30.62 -12.01
N VAL A 416 10.26 -29.28 -11.83
CA VAL A 416 9.28 -28.38 -12.44
C VAL A 416 9.79 -27.83 -13.79
N VAL A 417 8.86 -27.44 -14.65
CA VAL A 417 9.19 -26.82 -15.93
C VAL A 417 9.52 -25.34 -15.70
N PRO A 418 10.73 -24.87 -16.07
CA PRO A 418 11.08 -23.47 -15.93
C PRO A 418 10.22 -22.57 -16.83
N GLY A 419 9.69 -21.49 -16.27
CA GLY A 419 8.75 -20.62 -16.97
C GLY A 419 9.36 -19.38 -17.61
N TRP A 420 10.62 -19.02 -17.29
CA TRP A 420 11.24 -17.78 -17.73
C TRP A 420 12.73 -17.93 -18.08
N TYR A 421 13.25 -16.97 -18.83
CA TYR A 421 14.66 -16.90 -19.20
C TYR A 421 15.09 -15.44 -19.39
N MET A 422 16.40 -15.21 -19.42
CA MET A 422 16.96 -13.91 -19.82
C MET A 422 17.11 -13.89 -21.34
N ASN A 423 16.54 -12.90 -21.99
CA ASN A 423 16.66 -12.72 -23.45
C ASN A 423 17.98 -12.00 -23.82
N ASP A 424 18.23 -11.84 -25.12
CA ASP A 424 19.43 -11.21 -25.68
C ASP A 424 19.64 -9.75 -25.22
N LYS A 425 18.58 -9.10 -24.75
CA LYS A 425 18.63 -7.75 -24.20
C LYS A 425 18.81 -7.73 -22.67
N ASN A 426 19.17 -8.86 -22.10
CA ASN A 426 19.29 -9.05 -20.64
C ASN A 426 18.00 -8.69 -19.88
N ALA A 427 16.85 -8.92 -20.51
CA ALA A 427 15.53 -8.74 -19.92
C ALA A 427 14.84 -10.09 -19.66
N ILE A 428 14.02 -10.15 -18.61
CA ILE A 428 13.22 -11.33 -18.29
C ILE A 428 12.16 -11.54 -19.38
N SER A 429 12.07 -12.76 -19.88
CA SER A 429 11.08 -13.18 -20.87
C SER A 429 10.42 -14.49 -20.45
N THR A 430 9.12 -14.57 -20.68
CA THR A 430 8.29 -15.78 -20.46
C THR A 430 7.85 -16.44 -21.77
N LYS A 431 8.35 -15.98 -22.91
CA LYS A 431 7.92 -16.42 -24.24
C LYS A 431 8.13 -17.90 -24.58
N ALA A 432 8.89 -18.63 -23.74
CA ALA A 432 9.06 -20.07 -23.93
C ALA A 432 7.80 -20.88 -23.58
N LEU A 433 6.89 -20.28 -22.81
CA LEU A 433 5.56 -20.82 -22.54
C LEU A 433 4.53 -19.76 -22.96
N ASP A 434 3.39 -20.19 -23.49
CA ASP A 434 2.28 -19.26 -23.63
C ASP A 434 1.80 -18.78 -22.25
N ASP A 435 1.16 -17.61 -22.21
CA ASP A 435 0.75 -16.97 -20.96
C ASP A 435 -0.19 -17.85 -20.13
N LYS A 436 -1.05 -18.63 -20.79
CA LYS A 436 -1.95 -19.55 -20.11
C LYS A 436 -1.17 -20.67 -19.42
N LYS A 437 -0.24 -21.29 -20.15
CA LYS A 437 0.61 -22.35 -19.61
C LYS A 437 1.50 -21.86 -18.48
N TYR A 438 2.08 -20.67 -18.64
CA TYR A 438 2.88 -20.05 -17.60
C TYR A 438 2.07 -19.77 -16.34
N ASN A 439 0.87 -19.21 -16.46
CA ASN A 439 -0.01 -18.91 -15.35
C ASN A 439 -0.48 -20.18 -14.60
N GLU A 440 -0.74 -21.27 -15.32
CA GLU A 440 -1.03 -22.58 -14.73
C GLU A 440 0.14 -23.09 -13.85
N LEU A 441 1.38 -22.94 -14.35
CA LEU A 441 2.58 -23.38 -13.66
C LEU A 441 3.01 -22.44 -12.53
N LEU A 442 2.70 -21.16 -12.62
CA LEU A 442 3.08 -20.17 -11.62
C LEU A 442 2.53 -20.53 -10.23
N GLY A 443 1.29 -20.96 -10.16
CA GLY A 443 0.70 -21.46 -8.93
C GLY A 443 1.42 -22.67 -8.35
N TYR A 444 1.99 -23.51 -9.19
CA TYR A 444 2.82 -24.65 -8.78
C TYR A 444 4.20 -24.21 -8.25
N TYR A 445 4.77 -23.14 -8.79
CA TYR A 445 6.08 -22.66 -8.35
C TYR A 445 6.03 -21.96 -7.00
N ILE A 446 5.08 -21.09 -6.79
CA ILE A 446 5.08 -20.14 -5.68
C ILE A 446 3.82 -20.17 -4.81
N GLY A 447 2.80 -20.97 -5.13
CA GLY A 447 1.65 -21.23 -4.26
C GLY A 447 0.33 -20.67 -4.69
N GLU A 448 0.22 -20.11 -5.88
CA GLU A 448 -1.02 -19.50 -6.27
C GLU A 448 -1.31 -19.57 -7.78
N VAL A 449 -2.59 -19.70 -8.12
CA VAL A 449 -3.04 -20.00 -9.48
C VAL A 449 -3.64 -18.77 -10.18
N SER A 450 -3.89 -17.69 -9.47
CA SER A 450 -4.45 -16.47 -10.05
C SER A 450 -3.40 -15.37 -10.18
N PRO A 451 -3.02 -14.94 -11.39
CA PRO A 451 -1.95 -13.97 -11.60
C PRO A 451 -2.15 -12.64 -10.86
N GLY A 452 -3.40 -12.18 -10.72
CA GLY A 452 -3.71 -10.94 -10.03
C GLY A 452 -3.55 -11.00 -8.51
N ILE A 453 -3.67 -12.17 -7.93
CA ILE A 453 -3.71 -12.37 -6.48
C ILE A 453 -2.37 -12.89 -5.95
N VAL A 454 -1.68 -13.72 -6.71
CA VAL A 454 -0.30 -14.19 -6.41
C VAL A 454 0.62 -13.02 -6.15
N ALA A 455 0.53 -12.02 -6.99
CA ALA A 455 1.24 -10.78 -6.81
C ALA A 455 0.92 -10.09 -5.47
N GLY A 456 -0.27 -10.27 -4.95
CA GLY A 456 -0.73 -9.63 -3.71
C GLY A 456 -0.11 -10.20 -2.44
N ASN A 457 -0.10 -11.50 -2.28
CA ASN A 457 0.12 -12.12 -0.97
C ASN A 457 1.51 -12.74 -0.77
N TYR A 458 2.15 -13.28 -1.82
CA TYR A 458 3.38 -14.05 -1.66
C TYR A 458 4.60 -13.42 -2.33
N SER A 459 4.38 -12.60 -3.32
CA SER A 459 5.41 -12.19 -4.25
C SER A 459 5.76 -10.72 -4.21
N SER A 460 5.18 -10.00 -3.32
CA SER A 460 5.17 -8.55 -3.39
C SER A 460 6.46 -7.87 -2.93
N ILE A 461 7.34 -8.58 -2.25
CA ILE A 461 8.70 -8.11 -1.96
C ILE A 461 9.55 -8.10 -3.25
N TYR A 462 9.26 -9.02 -4.12
CA TYR A 462 9.95 -9.28 -5.37
C TYR A 462 9.99 -8.10 -6.36
N ARG A 463 8.82 -7.49 -6.63
CA ARG A 463 8.72 -6.48 -7.69
C ARG A 463 9.70 -5.32 -7.51
N ALA A 464 9.84 -4.87 -6.28
CA ALA A 464 10.73 -3.77 -5.99
C ALA A 464 12.18 -4.12 -6.23
N ARG A 465 12.64 -5.26 -5.72
CA ARG A 465 14.05 -5.62 -5.84
C ARG A 465 14.45 -5.93 -7.29
N LEU A 466 13.60 -6.62 -8.03
CA LEU A 466 13.85 -6.86 -9.43
C LEU A 466 14.00 -5.55 -10.23
N VAL A 467 13.16 -4.57 -9.93
CA VAL A 467 13.27 -3.23 -10.51
C VAL A 467 14.52 -2.51 -10.03
N MET A 468 14.93 -2.70 -8.80
CA MET A 468 16.10 -2.00 -8.23
C MET A 468 17.44 -2.60 -8.58
N ALA A 469 17.49 -3.84 -9.02
CA ALA A 469 18.73 -4.52 -9.30
C ALA A 469 19.51 -4.05 -10.56
N GLY A 470 19.18 -2.90 -11.14
CA GLY A 470 19.90 -2.33 -12.29
C GLY A 470 19.61 -3.06 -13.61
N ARG A 471 18.56 -3.85 -13.68
CA ARG A 471 18.16 -4.54 -14.90
C ARG A 471 17.37 -3.62 -15.80
N GLU A 472 17.66 -3.65 -17.08
CA GLU A 472 17.14 -2.68 -18.04
C GLU A 472 15.64 -2.56 -18.07
N TRP A 473 14.90 -3.66 -18.00
CA TRP A 473 13.44 -3.60 -18.08
C TRP A 473 12.76 -2.99 -16.84
N LYS A 474 13.52 -2.72 -15.79
CA LYS A 474 12.98 -2.21 -14.52
C LYS A 474 13.21 -0.73 -14.27
N SER A 475 14.30 -0.20 -14.79
CA SER A 475 14.74 1.16 -14.47
C SER A 475 14.47 2.12 -15.61
N ASP A 476 14.25 1.61 -16.79
CA ASP A 476 14.05 2.41 -17.99
C ASP A 476 12.65 2.18 -18.56
N ILE A 477 11.76 3.11 -18.27
CA ILE A 477 10.42 3.14 -18.87
C ILE A 477 10.51 3.20 -20.40
N ALA A 478 11.55 3.80 -20.97
CA ALA A 478 11.79 3.78 -22.40
C ALA A 478 12.11 2.38 -22.95
N SER A 479 12.52 1.44 -22.11
CA SER A 479 12.70 0.03 -22.48
C SER A 479 11.40 -0.78 -22.47
N LEU A 480 10.34 -0.28 -21.83
CA LEU A 480 9.01 -0.88 -21.92
C LEU A 480 8.52 -0.70 -23.36
N THR A 481 8.18 -1.80 -23.99
CA THR A 481 7.47 -1.74 -25.27
C THR A 481 5.98 -1.56 -24.96
N ALA A 482 5.32 -0.69 -25.71
CA ALA A 482 3.86 -0.48 -25.63
C ALA A 482 3.05 -1.70 -26.11
N SER A 483 3.62 -2.91 -26.03
CA SER A 483 3.01 -4.14 -26.51
C SER A 483 1.89 -4.69 -25.63
N THR A 484 1.74 -4.14 -24.41
CA THR A 484 0.64 -4.47 -23.50
C THR A 484 0.00 -3.19 -22.99
N GLY A 485 -1.30 -3.24 -22.71
CA GLY A 485 -2.02 -2.07 -22.19
C GLY A 485 -1.51 -1.56 -20.85
N ASP A 486 -0.94 -2.44 -20.03
CA ASP A 486 -0.31 -2.04 -18.76
C ASP A 486 0.99 -1.23 -19.01
N ASN A 487 1.84 -1.71 -19.88
CA ASN A 487 3.07 -0.98 -20.25
C ASN A 487 2.76 0.37 -20.90
N ASN A 488 1.78 0.41 -21.80
CA ASN A 488 1.36 1.65 -22.45
C ASN A 488 0.89 2.68 -21.42
N ALA A 489 0.04 2.27 -20.48
CA ALA A 489 -0.42 3.13 -19.41
C ALA A 489 0.74 3.64 -18.51
N GLN A 490 1.72 2.77 -18.18
CA GLN A 490 2.89 3.17 -17.38
C GLN A 490 3.77 4.20 -18.14
N ILE A 491 4.01 3.96 -19.43
CA ILE A 491 4.76 4.89 -20.27
C ILE A 491 4.04 6.25 -20.32
N SER A 492 2.74 6.23 -20.57
CA SER A 492 1.94 7.46 -20.64
C SER A 492 1.92 8.22 -19.30
N MET A 493 1.70 7.54 -18.18
CA MET A 493 1.76 8.18 -16.85
C MET A 493 3.15 8.77 -16.57
N TYR A 494 4.21 8.07 -16.94
CA TYR A 494 5.56 8.59 -16.74
C TYR A 494 5.80 9.85 -17.57
N ASN A 495 5.50 9.81 -18.87
CA ASN A 495 5.74 10.93 -19.76
C ASN A 495 4.94 12.18 -19.36
N ASN A 496 3.67 12.00 -19.01
CA ASN A 496 2.74 13.11 -18.81
C ASN A 496 2.65 13.56 -17.35
N MET A 497 2.95 12.69 -16.38
CA MET A 497 2.67 12.99 -14.96
C MET A 497 3.92 13.01 -14.06
N LYS A 498 5.00 12.28 -14.40
CA LYS A 498 6.15 12.08 -13.49
C LYS A 498 6.69 13.36 -12.83
N LYS A 499 6.79 14.44 -13.59
CA LYS A 499 7.30 15.72 -13.09
C LYS A 499 6.34 16.48 -12.15
N TYR A 500 5.10 16.03 -12.04
CA TYR A 500 4.06 16.66 -11.23
C TYR A 500 3.67 15.85 -10.00
N VAL A 501 4.21 14.62 -9.86
CA VAL A 501 3.88 13.79 -8.69
C VAL A 501 4.68 14.25 -7.47
N ILE A 502 3.97 14.38 -6.37
CA ILE A 502 4.52 14.73 -5.06
C ILE A 502 3.97 13.76 -4.01
N ASN A 503 4.68 13.62 -2.90
CA ASN A 503 4.18 12.77 -1.82
C ASN A 503 2.86 13.33 -1.29
N GLY A 504 1.84 12.49 -1.30
CA GLY A 504 0.55 12.77 -0.67
C GLY A 504 0.58 12.56 0.85
N TYR A 505 -0.59 12.58 1.46
CA TYR A 505 -0.71 12.14 2.85
C TYR A 505 -0.19 10.69 2.97
N PRO A 506 0.57 10.33 4.02
CA PRO A 506 1.20 9.01 4.12
C PRO A 506 0.14 7.90 4.07
N ALA A 507 0.39 6.90 3.21
CA ALA A 507 -0.51 5.76 3.05
C ALA A 507 -0.45 4.78 4.23
N ILE A 508 0.64 4.83 4.99
CA ILE A 508 0.86 4.01 6.18
C ILE A 508 0.97 4.94 7.38
N THR A 509 0.08 4.76 8.33
CA THR A 509 0.06 5.52 9.57
C THR A 509 -0.19 4.59 10.75
N TYR A 510 0.57 4.75 11.81
CA TYR A 510 0.47 3.94 13.01
C TYR A 510 -0.15 4.76 14.13
N VAL A 511 -1.20 4.24 14.70
CA VAL A 511 -1.88 4.82 15.86
C VAL A 511 -2.14 3.73 16.90
N ASP A 512 -2.16 4.11 18.18
CA ASP A 512 -2.53 3.17 19.25
C ASP A 512 -4.00 2.73 19.13
N SER A 513 -4.33 1.63 19.82
CA SER A 513 -5.67 1.02 19.75
C SER A 513 -6.79 1.96 20.15
N LYS A 514 -6.56 2.86 21.10
CA LYS A 514 -7.55 3.85 21.55
C LYS A 514 -7.81 4.88 20.47
N THR A 515 -6.75 5.42 19.88
CA THR A 515 -6.85 6.38 18.75
C THR A 515 -7.49 5.72 17.55
N ALA A 516 -7.14 4.47 17.21
CA ALA A 516 -7.76 3.71 16.12
C ALA A 516 -9.27 3.52 16.33
N ALA A 517 -9.69 3.14 17.54
CA ALA A 517 -11.10 3.00 17.87
C ALA A 517 -11.85 4.34 17.73
N ARG A 518 -11.25 5.44 18.16
CA ARG A 518 -11.86 6.78 18.04
C ARG A 518 -11.95 7.24 16.57
N ILE A 519 -10.92 6.99 15.76
CA ILE A 519 -10.95 7.23 14.31
C ILE A 519 -12.12 6.43 13.69
N SER A 520 -12.26 5.16 14.02
CA SER A 520 -13.32 4.30 13.49
C SER A 520 -14.72 4.80 13.83
N GLU A 521 -14.93 5.22 15.08
CA GLU A 521 -16.20 5.83 15.54
C GLU A 521 -16.53 7.10 14.75
N LEU A 522 -15.59 8.06 14.73
CA LEU A 522 -15.79 9.35 14.06
C LEU A 522 -15.95 9.15 12.54
N SER A 523 -15.13 8.30 11.91
CA SER A 523 -15.20 8.07 10.46
C SER A 523 -16.52 7.45 10.03
N THR A 524 -17.06 6.53 10.83
CA THR A 524 -18.36 5.92 10.54
C THR A 524 -19.49 6.95 10.62
N LEU A 525 -19.53 7.72 11.71
CA LEU A 525 -20.57 8.71 11.94
C LEU A 525 -20.52 9.84 10.90
N ILE A 526 -19.37 10.50 10.80
CA ILE A 526 -19.20 11.69 9.97
C ILE A 526 -19.13 11.32 8.49
N GLY A 527 -18.44 10.22 8.13
CA GLY A 527 -18.27 9.77 6.74
C GLY A 527 -19.60 9.40 6.08
N ASN A 528 -20.47 8.67 6.78
CA ASN A 528 -21.81 8.34 6.26
C ASN A 528 -22.66 9.60 6.08
N TYR A 529 -22.59 10.54 7.03
CA TYR A 529 -23.31 11.79 6.93
C TYR A 529 -22.79 12.63 5.76
N ALA A 530 -21.47 12.84 5.66
CA ALA A 530 -20.83 13.60 4.59
C ALA A 530 -21.21 13.04 3.21
N LYS A 531 -21.06 11.71 3.02
CA LYS A 531 -21.42 11.03 1.76
C LYS A 531 -22.89 11.26 1.37
N ASN A 532 -23.78 11.16 2.35
CA ASN A 532 -25.22 11.37 2.12
C ASN A 532 -25.53 12.83 1.72
N GLN A 533 -24.95 13.79 2.43
CA GLN A 533 -25.18 15.21 2.13
C GLN A 533 -24.52 15.62 0.82
N SER A 534 -23.32 15.10 0.51
CA SER A 534 -22.68 15.33 -0.80
C SER A 534 -23.57 14.85 -1.95
N ALA A 535 -24.17 13.66 -1.83
CA ALA A 535 -25.11 13.17 -2.83
C ALA A 535 -26.31 14.13 -3.00
N ARG A 536 -26.88 14.66 -1.91
CA ARG A 536 -27.99 15.62 -1.96
C ARG A 536 -27.59 16.96 -2.56
N PHE A 537 -26.38 17.44 -2.33
CA PHE A 537 -25.85 18.62 -3.01
C PHE A 537 -25.70 18.39 -4.52
N ILE A 538 -25.15 17.24 -4.91
CA ILE A 538 -24.92 16.87 -6.32
C ILE A 538 -26.24 16.73 -7.07
N THR A 539 -27.25 16.06 -6.49
CA THR A 539 -28.58 15.90 -7.09
C THR A 539 -29.40 17.19 -7.08
N GLY A 540 -29.02 18.17 -6.24
CA GLY A 540 -29.75 19.43 -6.07
C GLY A 540 -30.86 19.40 -5.02
N GLU A 541 -31.04 18.28 -4.31
CA GLU A 541 -31.98 18.17 -3.18
C GLU A 541 -31.56 19.08 -2.01
N ARG A 542 -30.26 19.33 -1.84
CA ARG A 542 -29.72 20.29 -0.89
C ARG A 542 -29.09 21.45 -1.66
N PRO A 543 -29.51 22.71 -1.43
CA PRO A 543 -28.93 23.83 -2.15
C PRO A 543 -27.51 24.15 -1.69
N LEU A 544 -26.65 24.56 -2.64
CA LEU A 544 -25.23 24.89 -2.33
C LEU A 544 -25.09 26.06 -1.35
N THR A 545 -26.12 26.87 -1.18
CA THR A 545 -26.17 27.95 -0.17
C THR A 545 -26.11 27.41 1.28
N GLU A 546 -26.35 26.12 1.50
CA GLU A 546 -26.33 25.49 2.82
C GLU A 546 -24.98 24.86 3.16
N ILE A 547 -23.92 25.09 2.39
CA ILE A 547 -22.59 24.55 2.67
C ILE A 547 -22.08 25.01 4.05
N ASP A 548 -22.33 26.24 4.47
CA ASP A 548 -21.93 26.73 5.80
C ASP A 548 -22.64 25.97 6.93
N GLN A 549 -23.93 25.74 6.75
CA GLN A 549 -24.70 24.92 7.67
C GLN A 549 -24.16 23.48 7.72
N PHE A 550 -23.87 22.89 6.58
CA PHE A 550 -23.31 21.55 6.48
C PHE A 550 -21.95 21.43 7.21
N ILE A 551 -21.04 22.40 7.03
CA ILE A 551 -19.76 22.43 7.76
C ILE A 551 -20.00 22.54 9.29
N THR A 552 -20.98 23.32 9.71
CA THR A 552 -21.37 23.41 11.12
C THR A 552 -21.89 22.07 11.65
N GLU A 553 -22.72 21.37 10.87
CA GLU A 553 -23.24 20.05 11.22
C GLU A 553 -22.10 19.03 11.36
N LEU A 554 -21.12 19.01 10.44
CA LEU A 554 -19.92 18.16 10.55
C LEU A 554 -19.12 18.45 11.83
N ASN A 555 -18.93 19.70 12.17
CA ASN A 555 -18.21 20.09 13.39
C ASN A 555 -18.93 19.63 14.66
N ASN A 556 -20.26 19.73 14.68
CA ASN A 556 -21.09 19.23 15.79
C ASN A 556 -21.01 17.70 15.94
N MET A 557 -20.66 16.97 14.86
CA MET A 557 -20.46 15.53 14.87
C MET A 557 -19.03 15.10 15.23
N GLY A 558 -18.10 16.05 15.45
CA GLY A 558 -16.73 15.78 15.84
C GLY A 558 -15.69 15.93 14.73
N MET A 559 -15.99 16.59 13.63
CA MET A 559 -15.05 16.80 12.50
C MET A 559 -13.76 17.51 12.95
N SER A 560 -13.85 18.49 13.85
CA SER A 560 -12.67 19.19 14.39
C SER A 560 -11.72 18.26 15.12
N GLU A 561 -12.24 17.30 15.91
CA GLU A 561 -11.44 16.26 16.56
C GLU A 561 -10.83 15.30 15.52
N TYR A 562 -11.63 14.83 14.57
CA TYR A 562 -11.18 13.95 13.49
C TYR A 562 -10.02 14.56 12.70
N LYS A 563 -10.16 15.82 12.29
CA LYS A 563 -9.11 16.57 11.60
C LYS A 563 -7.85 16.69 12.46
N LYS A 564 -7.98 17.05 13.74
CA LYS A 564 -6.85 17.19 14.67
C LYS A 564 -6.05 15.89 14.81
N ILE A 565 -6.72 14.74 14.90
CA ILE A 565 -6.05 13.44 14.96
C ILE A 565 -5.14 13.25 13.74
N TYR A 566 -5.63 13.52 12.53
CA TYR A 566 -4.83 13.35 11.32
C TYR A 566 -3.73 14.41 11.15
N GLU A 567 -3.93 15.63 11.65
CA GLU A 567 -2.87 16.64 11.73
C GLU A 567 -1.72 16.17 12.64
N ASP A 568 -2.04 15.57 13.79
CA ASP A 568 -1.04 15.07 14.74
C ASP A 568 -0.30 13.85 14.18
N ILE A 569 -1.01 12.93 13.52
CA ILE A 569 -0.38 11.80 12.79
C ILE A 569 0.59 12.32 11.74
N TYR A 570 0.18 13.29 10.92
CA TYR A 570 1.04 13.85 9.88
C TYR A 570 2.26 14.57 10.45
N LYS A 571 2.08 15.28 11.56
CA LYS A 571 3.19 15.91 12.28
C LYS A 571 4.21 14.87 12.74
N THR A 572 3.77 13.81 13.39
CA THR A 572 4.65 12.71 13.83
C THR A 572 5.40 12.08 12.66
N TYR A 573 4.71 11.82 11.56
CA TYR A 573 5.33 11.31 10.33
C TYR A 573 6.42 12.25 9.78
N THR A 574 6.14 13.54 9.69
CA THR A 574 7.11 14.51 9.16
C THR A 574 8.30 14.75 10.09
N GLU A 575 8.13 14.56 11.39
CA GLU A 575 9.23 14.58 12.37
C GLU A 575 10.14 13.35 12.25
N ALA A 576 9.57 12.19 11.94
CA ALA A 576 10.33 10.96 11.73
C ALA A 576 11.16 10.96 10.41
N LEU A 577 10.83 11.84 9.46
CA LEU A 577 11.58 12.00 8.21
C LEU A 577 12.80 12.94 8.32
N LYS A 578 12.94 13.68 9.43
CA LYS A 578 14.06 14.60 9.70
C LYS A 578 15.23 13.88 10.36
#